data_c2e97704f6315932ef233d977294c730
#
_entry.id   c2e97704f6315932ef233d977294c730
#
_cell.length_a   1.000
_cell.length_b   1.000
_cell.length_c   1.000
_cell.angle_alpha   90.00
_cell.angle_beta   90.00
_cell.angle_gamma   90.00
#
_symmetry.space_group_name_H-M   'P 1'
#
loop_
_entity.id
_entity.type
_entity.pdbx_description
1 polymer ?
#
loop_
_entity_poly.entity_id
_entity_poly.type
_entity_poly.pdbx_seq_one_letter_code
_entity_poly.pdbx_strand_id
1 'polypeptide(L)'
;QEYHKLGARFAKWRAVIDIAQSLPEHKGIPTYNCVNANAQALARYAALAQENGIVPIVEPEVLMDGDHDIATCERVTSWVLESVFSQLFYAGVRPEGMVLKPNMVIAGKKCPTQNSVEEVATRTLKVLKRCVPPAVPGIAFLSGGQSDLDATAHLSAMNAMGPLPCGLTFSYGRALQAAPQKAWSGKAENVPAAQKAFAHRARMNSLAALGKWTPAEEKAA
;
A
#
# COMPACT_ATOMS: atom_id res chain seq x y z
N GLN A 1 -10.46 0.55 -23.47
CA GLN A 1 -11.76 0.98 -24.06
C GLN A 1 -12.88 0.03 -23.65
N GLU A 2 -12.73 -1.27 -23.83
CA GLU A 2 -13.76 -2.26 -23.50
C GLU A 2 -14.17 -2.21 -22.03
N TYR A 3 -13.22 -2.20 -21.11
CA TYR A 3 -13.50 -2.10 -19.66
C TYR A 3 -14.28 -0.84 -19.30
N HIS A 4 -13.96 0.30 -19.92
CA HIS A 4 -14.71 1.52 -19.70
C HIS A 4 -16.16 1.40 -20.18
N LYS A 5 -16.40 0.77 -21.34
CA LYS A 5 -17.75 0.50 -21.85
C LYS A 5 -18.54 -0.43 -20.93
N LEU A 6 -17.86 -1.39 -20.27
CA LEU A 6 -18.45 -2.29 -19.27
C LEU A 6 -18.70 -1.61 -17.91
N GLY A 7 -18.36 -0.33 -17.76
CA GLY A 7 -18.61 0.44 -16.55
C GLY A 7 -17.41 0.59 -15.61
N ALA A 8 -16.24 0.05 -15.93
CA ALA A 8 -15.04 0.26 -15.14
C ALA A 8 -14.62 1.75 -15.16
N ARG A 9 -14.19 2.26 -13.99
CA ARG A 9 -13.72 3.64 -13.82
C ARG A 9 -12.30 3.70 -13.27
N PHE A 10 -11.80 2.62 -12.71
CA PHE A 10 -10.41 2.48 -12.27
C PHE A 10 -9.89 1.07 -12.59
N ALA A 11 -8.58 0.95 -12.65
CA ALA A 11 -7.88 -0.31 -12.79
C ALA A 11 -6.63 -0.30 -11.90
N LYS A 12 -6.08 -1.46 -11.58
CA LYS A 12 -4.90 -1.57 -10.73
C LYS A 12 -3.86 -2.49 -11.38
N TRP A 13 -2.61 -2.02 -11.40
CA TRP A 13 -1.45 -2.83 -11.78
C TRP A 13 -0.43 -2.84 -10.67
N ARG A 14 0.12 -4.02 -10.34
CA ARG A 14 1.07 -4.24 -9.26
C ARG A 14 2.44 -4.61 -9.80
N ALA A 15 3.48 -3.90 -9.36
CA ALA A 15 4.87 -4.31 -9.46
C ALA A 15 5.36 -4.81 -8.10
N VAL A 16 6.07 -5.92 -8.09
CA VAL A 16 6.59 -6.55 -6.86
C VAL A 16 8.09 -6.42 -6.84
N ILE A 17 8.62 -5.78 -5.79
CA ILE A 17 10.03 -5.49 -5.59
C ILE A 17 10.49 -6.20 -4.31
N ASP A 18 11.35 -7.19 -4.45
CA ASP A 18 11.91 -7.91 -3.30
C ASP A 18 13.20 -7.24 -2.79
N ILE A 19 13.45 -7.40 -1.48
CA ILE A 19 14.71 -7.03 -0.83
C ILE A 19 15.33 -8.31 -0.29
N ALA A 20 16.44 -8.77 -0.90
CA ALA A 20 17.18 -9.93 -0.40
C ALA A 20 18.49 -9.47 0.23
N GLN A 21 18.63 -9.70 1.52
CA GLN A 21 19.83 -9.33 2.30
C GLN A 21 20.58 -10.53 2.83
N SER A 22 19.87 -11.61 3.18
CA SER A 22 20.42 -12.74 3.93
C SER A 22 21.20 -13.75 3.10
N LEU A 23 21.08 -13.73 1.77
CA LEU A 23 21.77 -14.66 0.89
C LEU A 23 22.91 -13.95 0.15
N PRO A 24 24.18 -14.42 0.26
CA PRO A 24 25.32 -13.79 -0.41
C PRO A 24 25.16 -13.67 -1.92
N GLU A 25 24.51 -14.65 -2.57
CA GLU A 25 24.18 -14.69 -3.99
C GLU A 25 23.09 -13.67 -4.40
N HIS A 26 22.33 -13.16 -3.46
CA HIS A 26 21.24 -12.19 -3.67
C HIS A 26 21.60 -10.75 -3.24
N LYS A 27 22.88 -10.50 -2.94
CA LYS A 27 23.36 -9.13 -2.66
C LYS A 27 23.05 -8.20 -3.85
N GLY A 28 22.39 -7.08 -3.56
CA GLY A 28 22.02 -6.09 -4.59
C GLY A 28 20.60 -6.26 -5.15
N ILE A 29 19.74 -7.03 -4.51
CA ILE A 29 18.30 -7.05 -4.82
C ILE A 29 17.58 -5.97 -3.96
N PRO A 30 16.74 -5.13 -4.58
CA PRO A 30 16.44 -5.09 -6.02
C PRO A 30 17.60 -4.57 -6.87
N THR A 31 17.70 -5.07 -8.11
CA THR A 31 18.65 -4.51 -9.09
C THR A 31 18.08 -3.24 -9.74
N TYR A 32 18.96 -2.40 -10.30
CA TYR A 32 18.54 -1.23 -11.07
C TYR A 32 17.57 -1.61 -12.20
N ASN A 33 17.90 -2.67 -12.95
CA ASN A 33 17.04 -3.17 -14.02
C ASN A 33 15.66 -3.58 -13.54
N CYS A 34 15.57 -4.28 -12.40
CA CYS A 34 14.29 -4.68 -11.82
C CYS A 34 13.43 -3.45 -11.51
N VAL A 35 13.99 -2.46 -10.82
CA VAL A 35 13.25 -1.24 -10.45
C VAL A 35 12.82 -0.46 -11.68
N ASN A 36 13.74 -0.24 -12.63
CA ASN A 36 13.46 0.55 -13.83
C ASN A 36 12.44 -0.11 -14.75
N ALA A 37 12.56 -1.43 -15.01
CA ALA A 37 11.60 -2.16 -15.85
C ALA A 37 10.19 -2.16 -15.26
N ASN A 38 10.07 -2.33 -13.94
CA ASN A 38 8.79 -2.26 -13.25
C ASN A 38 8.20 -0.84 -13.25
N ALA A 39 9.03 0.18 -13.05
CA ALA A 39 8.60 1.57 -13.12
C ALA A 39 8.08 1.93 -14.52
N GLN A 40 8.76 1.50 -15.58
CA GLN A 40 8.30 1.68 -16.97
C GLN A 40 6.98 0.94 -17.23
N ALA A 41 6.84 -0.31 -16.76
CA ALA A 41 5.61 -1.06 -16.93
C ALA A 41 4.41 -0.38 -16.26
N LEU A 42 4.60 0.12 -15.02
CA LEU A 42 3.59 0.89 -14.28
C LEU A 42 3.22 2.19 -15.03
N ALA A 43 4.19 2.90 -15.57
CA ALA A 43 3.95 4.16 -16.29
C ALA A 43 3.18 3.93 -17.59
N ARG A 44 3.56 2.93 -18.39
CA ARG A 44 2.83 2.56 -19.62
C ARG A 44 1.40 2.16 -19.33
N TYR A 45 1.20 1.34 -18.30
CA TYR A 45 -0.14 0.98 -17.85
C TYR A 45 -0.96 2.21 -17.46
N ALA A 46 -0.37 3.13 -16.67
CA ALA A 46 -1.07 4.31 -16.20
C ALA A 46 -1.46 5.26 -17.35
N ALA A 47 -0.56 5.48 -18.30
CA ALA A 47 -0.83 6.30 -19.50
C ALA A 47 -2.01 5.71 -20.31
N LEU A 48 -1.95 4.42 -20.64
CA LEU A 48 -3.01 3.72 -21.38
C LEU A 48 -4.35 3.74 -20.63
N ALA A 49 -4.35 3.64 -19.30
CA ALA A 49 -5.56 3.75 -18.50
C ALA A 49 -6.18 5.15 -18.62
N GLN A 50 -5.39 6.21 -18.45
CA GLN A 50 -5.86 7.60 -18.55
C GLN A 50 -6.38 7.94 -19.95
N GLU A 51 -5.68 7.50 -21.02
CA GLU A 51 -6.13 7.65 -22.40
C GLU A 51 -7.53 7.07 -22.66
N ASN A 52 -7.93 6.08 -21.86
CA ASN A 52 -9.20 5.40 -22.00
C ASN A 52 -10.22 5.76 -20.91
N GLY A 53 -10.02 6.88 -20.19
CA GLY A 53 -10.93 7.37 -19.17
C GLY A 53 -11.01 6.50 -17.91
N ILE A 54 -9.94 5.74 -17.62
CA ILE A 54 -9.83 4.88 -16.44
C ILE A 54 -8.76 5.45 -15.51
N VAL A 55 -9.08 5.61 -14.24
CA VAL A 55 -8.12 6.03 -13.21
C VAL A 55 -7.14 4.90 -12.92
N PRO A 56 -5.82 5.07 -13.13
CA PRO A 56 -4.84 4.09 -12.76
C PRO A 56 -4.57 4.10 -11.26
N ILE A 57 -4.67 2.93 -10.63
CA ILE A 57 -4.12 2.68 -9.30
C ILE A 57 -2.74 2.05 -9.49
N VAL A 58 -1.70 2.82 -9.25
CA VAL A 58 -0.30 2.46 -9.45
C VAL A 58 0.23 1.82 -8.17
N GLU A 59 0.59 0.52 -8.22
CA GLU A 59 0.98 -0.25 -7.04
C GLU A 59 2.43 -0.74 -7.12
N PRO A 60 3.42 0.11 -6.78
CA PRO A 60 4.80 -0.33 -6.57
C PRO A 60 4.95 -0.88 -5.16
N GLU A 61 4.95 -2.20 -5.00
CA GLU A 61 5.08 -2.85 -3.71
C GLU A 61 6.50 -3.31 -3.43
N VAL A 62 7.12 -2.75 -2.41
CA VAL A 62 8.33 -3.30 -1.80
C VAL A 62 7.92 -4.33 -0.75
N LEU A 63 8.35 -5.59 -0.93
CA LEU A 63 7.95 -6.69 -0.08
C LEU A 63 8.57 -6.58 1.32
N MET A 64 7.80 -7.04 2.30
CA MET A 64 8.21 -7.14 3.70
C MET A 64 8.55 -8.59 4.13
N ASP A 65 8.73 -9.51 3.19
CA ASP A 65 8.91 -10.93 3.51
C ASP A 65 10.37 -11.30 3.91
N GLY A 66 11.31 -10.37 3.75
CA GLY A 66 12.73 -10.54 4.09
C GLY A 66 13.07 -10.28 5.56
N ASP A 67 14.37 -10.20 5.81
CA ASP A 67 14.99 -9.93 7.10
C ASP A 67 15.59 -8.49 7.21
N HIS A 68 15.31 -7.65 6.23
CA HIS A 68 15.81 -6.29 6.16
C HIS A 68 15.22 -5.41 7.27
N ASP A 69 16.03 -4.46 7.74
CA ASP A 69 15.59 -3.45 8.69
C ASP A 69 14.73 -2.34 8.04
N ILE A 70 14.10 -1.55 8.87
CA ILE A 70 13.24 -0.45 8.42
C ILE A 70 14.00 0.62 7.61
N ALA A 71 15.29 0.84 7.90
CA ALA A 71 16.11 1.81 7.18
C ALA A 71 16.36 1.35 5.73
N THR A 72 16.57 0.07 5.53
CA THR A 72 16.67 -0.53 4.19
C THR A 72 15.34 -0.46 3.44
N CYS A 73 14.22 -0.74 4.09
CA CYS A 73 12.89 -0.55 3.50
C CYS A 73 12.68 0.91 3.09
N GLU A 74 13.01 1.88 3.96
CA GLU A 74 12.93 3.32 3.67
C GLU A 74 13.73 3.69 2.41
N ARG A 75 14.97 3.24 2.33
CA ARG A 75 15.86 3.52 1.20
C ARG A 75 15.33 2.93 -0.11
N VAL A 76 14.94 1.66 -0.09
CA VAL A 76 14.44 0.98 -1.30
C VAL A 76 13.10 1.55 -1.74
N THR A 77 12.18 1.81 -0.82
CA THR A 77 10.88 2.43 -1.13
C THR A 77 11.04 3.82 -1.73
N SER A 78 11.97 4.65 -1.20
CA SER A 78 12.28 5.95 -1.78
C SER A 78 12.77 5.82 -3.22
N TRP A 79 13.75 4.95 -3.45
CA TRP A 79 14.28 4.71 -4.79
C TRP A 79 13.22 4.22 -5.79
N VAL A 80 12.37 3.28 -5.37
CA VAL A 80 11.28 2.75 -6.21
C VAL A 80 10.29 3.86 -6.56
N LEU A 81 9.85 4.67 -5.58
CA LEU A 81 8.91 5.76 -5.82
C LEU A 81 9.49 6.84 -6.73
N GLU A 82 10.74 7.26 -6.51
CA GLU A 82 11.44 8.22 -7.38
C GLU A 82 11.53 7.71 -8.83
N SER A 83 11.86 6.43 -9.01
CA SER A 83 11.90 5.79 -10.33
C SER A 83 10.53 5.75 -10.99
N VAL A 84 9.49 5.39 -10.24
CA VAL A 84 8.10 5.30 -10.74
C VAL A 84 7.61 6.69 -11.16
N PHE A 85 7.75 7.72 -10.33
CA PHE A 85 7.27 9.06 -10.67
C PHE A 85 8.07 9.69 -11.83
N SER A 86 9.36 9.39 -11.97
CA SER A 86 10.14 9.77 -13.15
C SER A 86 9.57 9.15 -14.43
N GLN A 87 9.25 7.85 -14.41
CA GLN A 87 8.67 7.17 -15.56
C GLN A 87 7.23 7.62 -15.86
N LEU A 88 6.42 7.89 -14.84
CA LEU A 88 5.08 8.46 -14.99
C LEU A 88 5.15 9.84 -15.67
N PHE A 89 6.10 10.67 -15.27
CA PHE A 89 6.35 11.98 -15.89
C PHE A 89 6.72 11.85 -17.37
N TYR A 90 7.68 10.97 -17.71
CA TYR A 90 8.08 10.73 -19.10
C TYR A 90 6.96 10.15 -19.97
N ALA A 91 6.07 9.38 -19.38
CA ALA A 91 4.89 8.83 -20.06
C ALA A 91 3.72 9.82 -20.17
N GLY A 92 3.85 11.06 -19.67
CA GLY A 92 2.81 12.09 -19.72
C GLY A 92 1.59 11.79 -18.82
N VAL A 93 1.75 10.95 -17.80
CA VAL A 93 0.68 10.63 -16.84
C VAL A 93 0.39 11.84 -15.97
N ARG A 94 -0.89 12.19 -15.83
CA ARG A 94 -1.35 13.28 -14.96
C ARG A 94 -1.49 12.77 -13.52
N PRO A 95 -0.70 13.32 -12.57
CA PRO A 95 -0.76 12.87 -11.17
C PRO A 95 -2.13 13.10 -10.53
N GLU A 96 -2.87 14.14 -10.92
CA GLU A 96 -4.20 14.45 -10.41
C GLU A 96 -5.25 13.38 -10.76
N GLY A 97 -4.99 12.60 -11.80
CA GLY A 97 -5.87 11.55 -12.31
C GLY A 97 -5.46 10.13 -11.91
N MET A 98 -4.63 9.95 -10.86
CA MET A 98 -4.19 8.64 -10.41
C MET A 98 -4.37 8.44 -8.91
N VAL A 99 -4.28 7.19 -8.47
CA VAL A 99 -4.15 6.80 -7.06
C VAL A 99 -2.85 6.02 -6.90
N LEU A 100 -2.06 6.36 -5.89
CA LEU A 100 -0.88 5.58 -5.51
C LEU A 100 -1.28 4.50 -4.50
N LYS A 101 -0.79 3.26 -4.69
CA LYS A 101 -0.98 2.18 -3.74
C LYS A 101 0.37 1.60 -3.30
N PRO A 102 1.08 2.25 -2.37
CA PRO A 102 2.40 1.81 -1.92
C PRO A 102 2.31 0.89 -0.71
N ASN A 103 3.45 0.24 -0.38
CA ASN A 103 3.70 -0.31 0.94
C ASN A 103 3.92 0.79 1.98
N MET A 104 3.76 0.46 3.25
CA MET A 104 4.30 1.25 4.36
C MET A 104 5.79 0.93 4.54
N VAL A 105 6.56 1.85 5.12
CA VAL A 105 7.98 1.65 5.44
C VAL A 105 8.06 0.88 6.76
N ILE A 106 8.37 -0.41 6.69
CA ILE A 106 8.43 -1.31 7.84
C ILE A 106 9.64 -2.25 7.71
N ALA A 107 10.08 -2.81 8.83
CA ALA A 107 11.05 -3.90 8.80
C ALA A 107 10.46 -5.17 8.17
N GLY A 108 11.30 -5.99 7.57
CA GLY A 108 10.90 -7.29 7.08
C GLY A 108 10.39 -8.21 8.20
N LYS A 109 9.50 -9.13 7.89
CA LYS A 109 8.90 -10.06 8.86
C LYS A 109 9.91 -10.92 9.60
N LYS A 110 11.06 -11.19 8.95
CA LYS A 110 12.15 -12.00 9.52
C LYS A 110 13.20 -11.14 10.23
N CYS A 111 13.08 -9.83 10.22
CA CYS A 111 13.98 -8.95 10.94
C CYS A 111 13.79 -9.15 12.45
N PRO A 112 14.88 -9.39 13.22
CA PRO A 112 14.79 -9.62 14.66
C PRO A 112 14.28 -8.39 15.42
N THR A 113 14.46 -7.18 14.85
CA THR A 113 13.98 -5.93 15.44
C THR A 113 12.79 -5.42 14.66
N GLN A 114 11.63 -5.39 15.31
CA GLN A 114 10.42 -4.77 14.78
C GLN A 114 10.27 -3.35 15.34
N ASN A 115 9.64 -2.47 14.59
CA ASN A 115 9.56 -1.05 14.90
C ASN A 115 8.21 -0.68 15.52
N SER A 116 8.20 0.41 16.29
CA SER A 116 6.97 0.94 16.87
C SER A 116 6.04 1.50 15.78
N VAL A 117 4.74 1.57 16.09
CA VAL A 117 3.72 2.17 15.21
C VAL A 117 4.11 3.61 14.83
N GLU A 118 4.61 4.37 15.78
CA GLU A 118 5.04 5.76 15.57
C GLU A 118 6.24 5.86 14.60
N GLU A 119 7.23 4.99 14.74
CA GLU A 119 8.39 4.97 13.84
C GLU A 119 7.99 4.59 12.41
N VAL A 120 7.16 3.57 12.24
CA VAL A 120 6.61 3.16 10.94
C VAL A 120 5.84 4.32 10.29
N ALA A 121 4.95 4.97 11.04
CA ALA A 121 4.17 6.11 10.55
C ALA A 121 5.07 7.28 10.14
N THR A 122 6.02 7.65 10.99
CA THR A 122 6.94 8.76 10.75
C THR A 122 7.81 8.54 9.51
N ARG A 123 8.41 7.34 9.37
CA ARG A 123 9.26 7.00 8.22
C ARG A 123 8.46 6.88 6.93
N THR A 124 7.26 6.32 7.00
CA THR A 124 6.37 6.22 5.83
C THR A 124 6.00 7.62 5.34
N LEU A 125 5.54 8.50 6.21
CA LEU A 125 5.22 9.90 5.85
C LEU A 125 6.43 10.67 5.32
N LYS A 126 7.62 10.45 5.89
CA LYS A 126 8.88 11.05 5.41
C LYS A 126 9.14 10.67 3.94
N VAL A 127 9.02 9.38 3.61
CA VAL A 127 9.21 8.90 2.22
C VAL A 127 8.15 9.47 1.29
N LEU A 128 6.88 9.43 1.69
CA LEU A 128 5.80 9.96 0.86
C LEU A 128 5.97 11.46 0.58
N LYS A 129 6.26 12.26 1.60
CA LYS A 129 6.49 13.71 1.45
C LYS A 129 7.69 14.04 0.55
N ARG A 130 8.71 13.16 0.51
CA ARG A 130 9.90 13.33 -0.32
C ARG A 130 9.67 12.93 -1.77
N CYS A 131 8.99 11.80 -2.01
CA CYS A 131 9.01 11.13 -3.30
C CYS A 131 7.68 11.25 -4.07
N VAL A 132 6.57 11.58 -3.40
CA VAL A 132 5.25 11.64 -4.05
C VAL A 132 4.88 13.10 -4.34
N PRO A 133 4.59 13.44 -5.61
CA PRO A 133 4.11 14.78 -5.95
C PRO A 133 2.81 15.12 -5.19
N PRO A 134 2.69 16.34 -4.64
CA PRO A 134 1.49 16.76 -3.90
C PRO A 134 0.23 16.84 -4.77
N ALA A 135 0.37 16.77 -6.09
CA ALA A 135 -0.73 16.70 -7.05
C ALA A 135 -1.43 15.32 -7.06
N VAL A 136 -0.84 14.27 -6.47
CA VAL A 136 -1.50 12.97 -6.30
C VAL A 136 -2.61 13.10 -5.25
N PRO A 137 -3.90 12.91 -5.60
CA PRO A 137 -5.00 13.24 -4.69
C PRO A 137 -5.19 12.23 -3.56
N GLY A 138 -4.73 10.99 -3.75
CA GLY A 138 -4.95 9.94 -2.77
C GLY A 138 -3.92 8.82 -2.80
N ILE A 139 -3.63 8.32 -1.60
CA ILE A 139 -2.74 7.18 -1.37
C ILE A 139 -3.54 6.12 -0.62
N ALA A 140 -3.69 4.95 -1.24
CA ALA A 140 -4.41 3.81 -0.69
C ALA A 140 -3.40 2.69 -0.37
N PHE A 141 -2.96 2.57 0.89
CA PHE A 141 -1.93 1.59 1.26
C PHE A 141 -2.35 0.14 1.02
N LEU A 142 -1.40 -0.68 0.60
CA LEU A 142 -1.51 -2.13 0.73
C LEU A 142 -1.14 -2.57 2.17
N SER A 143 -1.61 -3.74 2.60
CA SER A 143 -1.24 -4.28 3.92
C SER A 143 0.07 -5.08 3.92
N GLY A 144 0.51 -5.59 2.77
CA GLY A 144 1.80 -6.27 2.57
C GLY A 144 2.03 -7.53 3.42
N GLY A 145 1.02 -7.96 4.18
CA GLY A 145 1.14 -9.07 5.14
C GLY A 145 1.41 -8.64 6.57
N GLN A 146 1.23 -7.37 6.89
CA GLN A 146 1.03 -6.92 8.26
C GLN A 146 -0.22 -7.60 8.85
N SER A 147 -0.28 -7.71 10.17
CA SER A 147 -1.53 -8.08 10.83
C SER A 147 -2.61 -7.04 10.53
N ASP A 148 -3.88 -7.42 10.68
CA ASP A 148 -5.00 -6.49 10.51
C ASP A 148 -4.93 -5.33 11.52
N LEU A 149 -4.47 -5.60 12.75
CA LEU A 149 -4.29 -4.59 13.80
C LEU A 149 -3.14 -3.63 13.47
N ASP A 150 -1.97 -4.14 13.09
CA ASP A 150 -0.81 -3.31 12.76
C ASP A 150 -1.08 -2.41 11.57
N ALA A 151 -1.67 -2.96 10.49
CA ALA A 151 -2.03 -2.18 9.31
C ALA A 151 -3.00 -1.04 9.65
N THR A 152 -3.98 -1.31 10.53
CA THR A 152 -4.95 -0.31 11.01
C THR A 152 -4.28 0.74 11.90
N ALA A 153 -3.42 0.32 12.83
CA ALA A 153 -2.71 1.20 13.75
C ALA A 153 -1.76 2.16 13.00
N HIS A 154 -0.97 1.63 12.07
CA HIS A 154 -0.07 2.43 11.24
C HIS A 154 -0.81 3.49 10.42
N LEU A 155 -1.92 3.10 9.78
CA LEU A 155 -2.76 4.03 9.02
C LEU A 155 -3.34 5.13 9.92
N SER A 156 -3.85 4.76 11.10
CA SER A 156 -4.39 5.71 12.06
C SER A 156 -3.33 6.70 12.56
N ALA A 157 -2.14 6.20 12.92
CA ALA A 157 -1.04 7.04 13.37
C ALA A 157 -0.61 8.05 12.29
N MET A 158 -0.50 7.64 11.02
CA MET A 158 -0.16 8.55 9.92
C MET A 158 -1.21 9.65 9.76
N ASN A 159 -2.49 9.32 9.79
CA ASN A 159 -3.57 10.30 9.64
C ASN A 159 -3.70 11.25 10.86
N ALA A 160 -3.27 10.80 12.05
CA ALA A 160 -3.27 11.62 13.27
C ALA A 160 -2.09 12.63 13.32
N MET A 161 -1.04 12.46 12.51
CA MET A 161 0.16 13.32 12.52
C MET A 161 -0.02 14.70 11.86
N GLY A 162 -1.23 15.05 11.48
CA GLY A 162 -1.56 16.39 10.98
C GLY A 162 -1.83 16.45 9.48
N PRO A 163 -1.99 17.65 8.93
CA PRO A 163 -2.45 17.81 7.55
C PRO A 163 -1.44 17.25 6.56
N LEU A 164 -1.95 16.50 5.60
CA LEU A 164 -1.21 15.92 4.49
C LEU A 164 -1.73 16.51 3.18
N PRO A 165 -0.88 16.59 2.13
CA PRO A 165 -1.28 17.14 0.84
C PRO A 165 -2.30 16.27 0.10
N CYS A 166 -2.48 15.01 0.52
CA CYS A 166 -3.35 14.01 -0.10
C CYS A 166 -4.10 13.21 0.96
N GLY A 167 -5.21 12.58 0.58
CA GLY A 167 -5.92 11.65 1.43
C GLY A 167 -5.14 10.34 1.61
N LEU A 168 -4.98 9.88 2.85
CA LEU A 168 -4.44 8.56 3.14
C LEU A 168 -5.56 7.61 3.52
N THR A 169 -5.65 6.48 2.82
CA THR A 169 -6.65 5.45 3.04
C THR A 169 -6.06 4.05 2.83
N PHE A 170 -6.89 3.05 2.80
CA PHE A 170 -6.51 1.65 2.68
C PHE A 170 -7.09 0.98 1.43
N SER A 171 -6.32 0.04 0.88
CA SER A 171 -6.76 -0.92 -0.13
C SER A 171 -6.18 -2.28 0.24
N TYR A 172 -6.60 -2.77 1.40
CA TYR A 172 -6.06 -3.98 2.01
C TYR A 172 -6.69 -5.24 1.40
N GLY A 173 -5.86 -6.24 1.15
CA GLY A 173 -6.32 -7.61 0.90
C GLY A 173 -6.45 -8.37 2.21
N ARG A 174 -5.37 -9.01 2.65
CA ARG A 174 -5.36 -9.88 3.85
C ARG A 174 -5.83 -9.20 5.11
N ALA A 175 -5.36 -7.99 5.41
CA ALA A 175 -5.74 -7.28 6.62
C ALA A 175 -7.22 -6.87 6.68
N LEU A 176 -7.94 -6.91 5.56
CA LEU A 176 -9.40 -6.68 5.52
C LEU A 176 -10.19 -7.99 5.44
N GLN A 177 -9.63 -9.02 4.82
CA GLN A 177 -10.37 -10.23 4.44
C GLN A 177 -10.02 -11.48 5.25
N ALA A 178 -8.88 -11.52 5.95
CA ALA A 178 -8.46 -12.72 6.67
C ALA A 178 -9.43 -13.11 7.80
N ALA A 179 -9.88 -12.16 8.61
CA ALA A 179 -10.86 -12.41 9.68
C ALA A 179 -12.22 -12.87 9.13
N PRO A 180 -12.82 -12.22 8.10
CA PRO A 180 -14.03 -12.72 7.46
C PRO A 180 -13.87 -14.12 6.84
N GLN A 181 -12.77 -14.39 6.14
CA GLN A 181 -12.51 -15.71 5.54
C GLN A 181 -12.43 -16.81 6.59
N LYS A 182 -11.73 -16.52 7.69
CA LYS A 182 -11.65 -17.45 8.85
C LYS A 182 -13.04 -17.71 9.45
N ALA A 183 -13.84 -16.67 9.64
CA ALA A 183 -15.19 -16.79 10.16
C ALA A 183 -16.10 -17.57 9.21
N TRP A 184 -15.97 -17.35 7.91
CA TRP A 184 -16.74 -18.05 6.90
C TRP A 184 -16.40 -19.55 6.81
N SER A 185 -15.12 -19.87 6.72
CA SER A 185 -14.61 -21.26 6.56
C SER A 185 -15.26 -22.04 5.41
N GLY A 186 -15.74 -21.37 4.38
CA GLY A 186 -16.40 -21.99 3.22
C GLY A 186 -17.82 -22.53 3.46
N LYS A 187 -18.47 -22.21 4.58
CA LYS A 187 -19.75 -22.74 4.98
C LYS A 187 -20.87 -21.71 4.86
N ALA A 188 -22.00 -22.11 4.29
CA ALA A 188 -23.15 -21.23 4.08
C ALA A 188 -23.72 -20.69 5.40
N GLU A 189 -23.80 -21.53 6.43
CA GLU A 189 -24.29 -21.17 7.76
C GLU A 189 -23.45 -20.08 8.45
N ASN A 190 -22.19 -19.93 8.05
CA ASN A 190 -21.25 -18.95 8.63
C ASN A 190 -21.27 -17.58 7.91
N VAL A 191 -22.06 -17.41 6.85
CA VAL A 191 -22.12 -16.15 6.09
C VAL A 191 -22.42 -14.93 6.97
N PRO A 192 -23.41 -14.98 7.92
CA PRO A 192 -23.67 -13.83 8.78
C PRO A 192 -22.48 -13.46 9.67
N ALA A 193 -21.77 -14.45 10.22
CA ALA A 193 -20.57 -14.23 11.02
C ALA A 193 -19.42 -13.61 10.21
N ALA A 194 -19.24 -14.07 8.96
CA ALA A 194 -18.25 -13.53 8.05
C ALA A 194 -18.57 -12.07 7.66
N GLN A 195 -19.83 -11.76 7.37
CA GLN A 195 -20.29 -10.40 7.09
C GLN A 195 -20.07 -9.46 8.28
N LYS A 196 -20.37 -9.91 9.50
CA LYS A 196 -20.09 -9.14 10.73
C LYS A 196 -18.60 -8.87 10.89
N ALA A 197 -17.75 -9.87 10.70
CA ALA A 197 -16.30 -9.72 10.78
C ALA A 197 -15.76 -8.76 9.72
N PHE A 198 -16.29 -8.81 8.50
CA PHE A 198 -15.93 -7.89 7.43
C PHE A 198 -16.35 -6.44 7.74
N ALA A 199 -17.57 -6.24 8.18
CA ALA A 199 -18.09 -4.92 8.55
C ALA A 199 -17.27 -4.30 9.70
N HIS A 200 -16.86 -5.13 10.68
CA HIS A 200 -15.99 -4.70 11.77
C HIS A 200 -14.64 -4.21 11.22
N ARG A 201 -13.92 -5.01 10.41
CA ARG A 201 -12.62 -4.59 9.84
C ARG A 201 -12.76 -3.34 8.95
N ALA A 202 -13.82 -3.26 8.16
CA ALA A 202 -14.09 -2.07 7.34
C ALA A 202 -14.28 -0.81 8.20
N ARG A 203 -15.04 -0.91 9.29
CA ARG A 203 -15.24 0.18 10.26
C ARG A 203 -13.93 0.61 10.92
N MET A 204 -13.12 -0.34 11.40
CA MET A 204 -11.83 -0.04 12.04
C MET A 204 -10.88 0.69 11.09
N ASN A 205 -10.78 0.23 9.85
CA ASN A 205 -9.96 0.89 8.84
C ASN A 205 -10.53 2.26 8.40
N SER A 206 -11.84 2.44 8.41
CA SER A 206 -12.46 3.76 8.18
C SER A 206 -12.12 4.75 9.30
N LEU A 207 -12.14 4.31 10.56
CA LEU A 207 -11.68 5.14 11.68
C LEU A 207 -10.19 5.47 11.56
N ALA A 208 -9.36 4.51 11.14
CA ALA A 208 -7.94 4.73 10.89
C ALA A 208 -7.67 5.74 9.76
N ALA A 209 -8.45 5.71 8.69
CA ALA A 209 -8.37 6.70 7.61
C ALA A 209 -8.74 8.12 8.07
N LEU A 210 -9.44 8.25 9.20
CA LEU A 210 -9.76 9.52 9.85
C LEU A 210 -8.80 9.87 11.01
N GLY A 211 -7.79 9.03 11.30
CA GLY A 211 -6.91 9.20 12.46
C GLY A 211 -7.62 9.04 13.81
N LYS A 212 -8.75 8.34 13.84
CA LYS A 212 -9.62 8.19 15.02
C LYS A 212 -9.66 6.79 15.61
N TRP A 213 -9.00 5.83 14.98
CA TRP A 213 -8.95 4.47 15.52
C TRP A 213 -8.08 4.40 16.78
N THR A 214 -8.56 3.66 17.76
CA THR A 214 -7.82 3.30 18.98
C THR A 214 -8.01 1.80 19.26
N PRO A 215 -7.13 1.16 20.07
CA PRO A 215 -7.31 -0.24 20.48
C PRO A 215 -8.62 -0.52 21.23
N ALA A 216 -9.25 0.49 21.82
CA ALA A 216 -10.54 0.34 22.51
C ALA A 216 -11.68 0.08 21.50
N GLU A 217 -11.62 0.64 20.31
CA GLU A 217 -12.61 0.45 19.24
C GLU A 217 -12.70 -1.02 18.78
N GLU A 218 -11.60 -1.75 18.85
CA GLU A 218 -11.58 -3.18 18.49
C GLU A 218 -12.46 -4.05 19.42
N LYS A 219 -12.69 -3.60 20.65
CA LYS A 219 -13.46 -4.33 21.66
C LYS A 219 -14.93 -3.92 21.70
N ALA A 220 -15.28 -2.81 21.09
CA ALA A 220 -16.62 -2.21 21.17
C ALA A 220 -17.61 -2.73 20.12
N ALA A 221 -17.27 -3.79 19.37
CA ALA A 221 -18.06 -4.30 18.21
C ALA A 221 -18.64 -5.69 18.41
#